data_3213888b679504e1f0868dffdbb0e605
#
_entry.id   3213888b679504e1f0868dffdbb0e605
#
_cell.length_a   1.000
_cell.length_b   1.000
_cell.length_c   1.000
_cell.angle_alpha   90.00
_cell.angle_beta   90.00
_cell.angle_gamma   90.00
#
_symmetry.space_group_name_H-M   'P 1'
#
loop_
_entity.id
_entity.type
_entity.pdbx_description
1 polymer ?
#
loop_
_entity_poly.entity_id
_entity_poly.type
_entity_poly.pdbx_seq_one_letter_code
_entity_poly.pdbx_strand_id
1 'polypeptide(L)'
;LRMLLTHTSGLCDEGSYGTRGMQPGCTLAELLSDPQNWLPQRPGESFHYSNLGAGVCGVLMERASGLPFDELMRMRVFRPLGIRATYDPRRVEPSSDLADGYSVRPFLPPLRRYDAAKLAARPPEPFDPDRDYLIAAGRLILDSRAMAHLIRLLASEDGMGILPVKLLNLMRTPQDGLGGIAHAGRGLNVAFLPGVFPGGGALGHQGVAYGMCSELFADPLRGCGVGVMTSGAHLAKTPPLMRVGFDLLALGFSLLS
;
A
#
# COMPACT_ATOMS: atom_id res chain seq x y z
N LEU A 1 14.45 -8.56 5.40
CA LEU A 1 13.30 -7.68 5.58
C LEU A 1 13.50 -6.32 4.89
N ARG A 2 14.66 -5.62 5.09
CA ARG A 2 14.93 -4.33 4.45
C ARG A 2 14.74 -4.40 2.94
N MET A 3 15.34 -5.38 2.27
CA MET A 3 15.23 -5.55 0.81
C MET A 3 13.80 -5.78 0.33
N LEU A 4 12.94 -6.43 1.11
CA LEU A 4 11.51 -6.56 0.81
C LEU A 4 10.82 -5.18 0.88
N LEU A 5 11.06 -4.41 1.94
CA LEU A 5 10.46 -3.09 2.15
C LEU A 5 10.99 -2.02 1.17
N THR A 6 12.16 -2.22 0.57
CA THR A 6 12.74 -1.32 -0.43
C THR A 6 12.54 -1.81 -1.86
N HIS A 7 11.85 -2.94 -2.04
CA HIS A 7 11.66 -3.60 -3.34
C HIS A 7 12.98 -3.93 -4.07
N THR A 8 13.97 -4.38 -3.30
CA THR A 8 15.28 -4.80 -3.82
C THR A 8 15.59 -6.26 -3.51
N SER A 9 14.58 -7.04 -3.14
CA SER A 9 14.73 -8.45 -2.77
C SER A 9 15.00 -9.39 -3.94
N GLY A 10 14.80 -8.94 -5.17
CA GLY A 10 14.83 -9.77 -6.36
C GLY A 10 13.50 -10.45 -6.67
N LEU A 11 12.48 -10.33 -5.83
CA LEU A 11 11.14 -10.79 -6.15
C LEU A 11 10.50 -9.90 -7.22
N CYS A 12 9.76 -10.51 -8.16
CA CYS A 12 9.03 -9.80 -9.21
C CYS A 12 7.57 -10.30 -9.30
N ASP A 13 6.71 -9.46 -9.86
CA ASP A 13 5.28 -9.74 -10.01
C ASP A 13 4.92 -10.25 -11.42
N GLU A 14 5.85 -10.20 -12.38
CA GLU A 14 5.65 -10.57 -13.78
C GLU A 14 5.73 -12.08 -14.03
N GLY A 15 6.20 -12.85 -13.07
CA GLY A 15 6.30 -14.32 -13.16
C GLY A 15 4.97 -15.02 -12.92
N SER A 16 5.02 -16.23 -12.40
CA SER A 16 3.81 -17.02 -12.11
C SER A 16 2.90 -16.37 -11.05
N TYR A 17 3.42 -15.48 -10.21
CA TYR A 17 2.60 -14.66 -9.33
C TYR A 17 1.55 -13.86 -10.10
N GLY A 18 1.91 -13.21 -11.21
CA GLY A 18 0.98 -12.42 -12.03
C GLY A 18 -0.18 -13.25 -12.61
N THR A 19 0.02 -14.53 -12.83
CA THR A 19 -0.98 -15.44 -13.41
C THR A 19 -1.68 -16.33 -12.38
N ARG A 20 -0.99 -16.76 -11.33
CA ARG A 20 -1.46 -17.73 -10.34
C ARG A 20 -1.69 -17.17 -8.95
N GLY A 21 -0.97 -16.12 -8.56
CA GLY A 21 -0.98 -15.60 -7.20
C GLY A 21 -2.34 -15.11 -6.69
N MET A 22 -3.25 -14.77 -7.60
CA MET A 22 -4.62 -14.37 -7.29
C MET A 22 -5.62 -15.54 -7.38
N GLN A 23 -5.17 -16.75 -7.72
CA GLN A 23 -6.04 -17.91 -7.87
C GLN A 23 -6.26 -18.60 -6.53
N PRO A 24 -7.47 -19.12 -6.27
CA PRO A 24 -7.73 -19.92 -5.08
C PRO A 24 -6.79 -21.11 -4.98
N GLY A 25 -6.25 -21.33 -3.80
CA GLY A 25 -5.39 -22.49 -3.51
C GLY A 25 -3.90 -22.30 -3.80
N CYS A 26 -3.49 -21.23 -4.47
CA CYS A 26 -2.06 -20.93 -4.63
C CYS A 26 -1.46 -20.53 -3.27
N THR A 27 -0.34 -21.11 -2.91
CA THR A 27 0.35 -20.86 -1.65
C THR A 27 1.57 -19.94 -1.84
N LEU A 28 1.95 -19.22 -0.80
CA LEU A 28 3.19 -18.42 -0.82
C LEU A 28 4.42 -19.32 -1.07
N ALA A 29 4.47 -20.49 -0.46
CA ALA A 29 5.57 -21.42 -0.64
C ALA A 29 5.75 -21.84 -2.10
N GLU A 30 4.65 -22.12 -2.82
CA GLU A 30 4.69 -22.43 -4.27
C GLU A 30 5.25 -21.25 -5.07
N LEU A 31 4.83 -20.02 -4.79
CA LEU A 31 5.32 -18.84 -5.50
C LEU A 31 6.79 -18.55 -5.22
N LEU A 32 7.24 -18.70 -3.98
CA LEU A 32 8.64 -18.50 -3.63
C LEU A 32 9.58 -19.57 -4.20
N SER A 33 9.05 -20.77 -4.45
CA SER A 33 9.79 -21.87 -5.09
C SER A 33 9.87 -21.75 -6.61
N ASP A 34 9.06 -20.89 -7.22
CA ASP A 34 9.02 -20.72 -8.67
C ASP A 34 10.11 -19.71 -9.12
N PRO A 35 11.11 -20.17 -9.92
CA PRO A 35 12.18 -19.29 -10.40
C PRO A 35 11.67 -18.08 -11.22
N GLN A 36 10.49 -18.18 -11.82
CA GLN A 36 9.90 -17.08 -12.60
C GLN A 36 9.51 -15.86 -11.76
N ASN A 37 9.39 -16.02 -10.45
CA ASN A 37 9.10 -14.93 -9.52
C ASN A 37 10.36 -14.26 -8.97
N TRP A 38 11.54 -14.59 -9.53
CA TRP A 38 12.82 -14.04 -9.13
C TRP A 38 13.55 -13.40 -10.31
N LEU A 39 14.08 -12.22 -10.07
CA LEU A 39 14.95 -11.55 -11.04
C LEU A 39 16.31 -12.24 -11.13
N PRO A 40 16.99 -12.16 -12.30
CA PRO A 40 18.34 -12.70 -12.44
C PRO A 40 19.40 -11.95 -11.62
N GLN A 41 19.13 -10.69 -11.23
CA GLN A 41 20.00 -9.89 -10.39
C GLN A 41 19.98 -10.39 -8.94
N ARG A 42 21.10 -10.23 -8.24
CA ARG A 42 21.19 -10.58 -6.83
C ARG A 42 20.31 -9.66 -5.97
N PRO A 43 19.77 -10.16 -4.84
CA PRO A 43 19.10 -9.30 -3.87
C PRO A 43 19.97 -8.12 -3.46
N GLY A 44 19.40 -6.92 -3.51
CA GLY A 44 20.08 -5.67 -3.20
C GLY A 44 20.70 -4.94 -4.40
N GLU A 45 20.78 -5.56 -5.59
CA GLU A 45 21.42 -4.94 -6.76
C GLU A 45 20.49 -4.07 -7.62
N SER A 46 19.18 -4.33 -7.57
CA SER A 46 18.23 -3.57 -8.39
C SER A 46 16.92 -3.33 -7.66
N PHE A 47 16.29 -2.22 -8.00
CA PHE A 47 14.92 -1.94 -7.58
C PHE A 47 13.93 -2.60 -8.54
N HIS A 48 12.98 -3.36 -8.00
CA HIS A 48 11.84 -3.88 -8.73
C HIS A 48 10.63 -3.95 -7.81
N TYR A 49 9.59 -3.16 -8.11
CA TYR A 49 8.38 -3.14 -7.29
C TYR A 49 7.73 -4.53 -7.27
N SER A 50 7.39 -5.03 -6.07
CA SER A 50 6.79 -6.34 -5.92
C SER A 50 5.72 -6.36 -4.82
N ASN A 51 4.48 -6.66 -5.20
CA ASN A 51 3.40 -6.96 -4.28
C ASN A 51 3.64 -8.30 -3.57
N LEU A 52 4.24 -9.26 -4.26
CA LEU A 52 4.66 -10.52 -3.66
C LEU A 52 5.63 -10.26 -2.49
N GLY A 53 6.60 -9.34 -2.66
CA GLY A 53 7.50 -8.93 -1.60
C GLY A 53 6.79 -8.31 -0.40
N ALA A 54 5.78 -7.47 -0.64
CA ALA A 54 4.94 -6.92 0.42
C ALA A 54 4.12 -8.02 1.13
N GLY A 55 3.62 -8.99 0.39
CA GLY A 55 2.95 -10.18 0.93
C GLY A 55 3.85 -10.98 1.86
N VAL A 56 5.10 -11.24 1.44
CA VAL A 56 6.10 -11.91 2.29
C VAL A 56 6.32 -11.15 3.60
N CYS A 57 6.37 -9.79 3.56
CA CYS A 57 6.46 -9.00 4.80
C CYS A 57 5.28 -9.26 5.73
N GLY A 58 4.06 -9.29 5.20
CA GLY A 58 2.86 -9.60 5.99
C GLY A 58 2.93 -10.97 6.66
N VAL A 59 3.27 -12.00 5.91
CA VAL A 59 3.42 -13.37 6.44
C VAL A 59 4.51 -13.47 7.51
N LEU A 60 5.64 -12.78 7.32
CA LEU A 60 6.69 -12.71 8.33
C LEU A 60 6.20 -12.06 9.63
N MET A 61 5.37 -11.00 9.52
CA MET A 61 4.77 -10.34 10.68
C MET A 61 3.78 -11.25 11.40
N GLU A 62 2.95 -11.98 10.67
CA GLU A 62 2.01 -12.96 11.23
C GLU A 62 2.73 -14.09 11.96
N ARG A 63 3.75 -14.68 11.34
CA ARG A 63 4.56 -15.74 11.97
C ARG A 63 5.31 -15.27 13.21
N ALA A 64 5.83 -14.03 13.18
CA ALA A 64 6.55 -13.46 14.32
C ALA A 64 5.63 -13.08 15.49
N SER A 65 4.40 -12.67 15.21
CA SER A 65 3.44 -12.23 16.23
C SER A 65 2.50 -13.33 16.72
N GLY A 66 2.29 -14.38 15.94
CA GLY A 66 1.25 -15.39 16.16
C GLY A 66 -0.18 -14.88 15.90
N LEU A 67 -0.33 -13.71 15.29
CA LEU A 67 -1.62 -13.05 15.04
C LEU A 67 -1.88 -12.90 13.54
N PRO A 68 -3.15 -13.01 13.08
CA PRO A 68 -3.53 -12.58 11.75
C PRO A 68 -3.14 -11.11 11.49
N PHE A 69 -2.74 -10.78 10.27
CA PHE A 69 -2.23 -9.46 9.91
C PHE A 69 -3.22 -8.33 10.28
N ASP A 70 -4.52 -8.49 9.99
CA ASP A 70 -5.54 -7.51 10.37
C ASP A 70 -5.57 -7.26 11.89
N GLU A 71 -5.54 -8.32 12.69
CA GLU A 71 -5.57 -8.19 14.15
C GLU A 71 -4.29 -7.54 14.69
N LEU A 72 -3.13 -7.90 14.14
CA LEU A 72 -1.85 -7.27 14.47
C LEU A 72 -1.86 -5.77 14.17
N MET A 73 -2.33 -5.37 12.98
CA MET A 73 -2.43 -3.96 12.60
C MET A 73 -3.44 -3.20 13.44
N ARG A 74 -4.58 -3.82 13.77
CA ARG A 74 -5.56 -3.22 14.68
C ARG A 74 -4.98 -2.96 16.07
N MET A 75 -4.27 -3.93 16.63
CA MET A 75 -3.68 -3.81 17.97
C MET A 75 -2.54 -2.82 18.02
N ARG A 76 -1.66 -2.81 17.02
CA ARG A 76 -0.40 -2.07 17.04
C ARG A 76 -0.47 -0.70 16.40
N VAL A 77 -1.43 -0.47 15.50
CA VAL A 77 -1.51 0.77 14.72
C VAL A 77 -2.90 1.42 14.86
N PHE A 78 -3.97 0.72 14.48
CA PHE A 78 -5.26 1.39 14.32
C PHE A 78 -5.90 1.82 15.63
N ARG A 79 -5.93 0.94 16.64
CA ARG A 79 -6.44 1.29 17.99
C ARG A 79 -5.61 2.40 18.67
N PRO A 80 -4.26 2.33 18.71
CA PRO A 80 -3.46 3.42 19.26
C PRO A 80 -3.64 4.76 18.54
N LEU A 81 -3.87 4.75 17.22
CA LEU A 81 -4.19 5.96 16.45
C LEU A 81 -5.64 6.44 16.64
N GLY A 82 -6.50 5.64 17.26
CA GLY A 82 -7.93 5.95 17.40
C GLY A 82 -8.68 5.95 16.06
N ILE A 83 -8.26 5.16 15.08
CA ILE A 83 -8.85 5.10 13.75
C ILE A 83 -9.65 3.82 13.51
N ARG A 84 -10.68 3.95 12.68
CA ARG A 84 -11.44 2.82 12.12
C ARG A 84 -10.76 2.40 10.81
N ALA A 85 -10.04 1.29 10.86
CA ALA A 85 -9.41 0.69 9.69
C ALA A 85 -9.33 -0.82 9.86
N THR A 86 -9.37 -1.56 8.76
CA THR A 86 -9.31 -3.02 8.75
C THR A 86 -8.88 -3.54 7.39
N TYR A 87 -8.37 -4.76 7.35
CA TYR A 87 -8.13 -5.52 6.12
C TYR A 87 -9.24 -6.54 5.85
N ASP A 88 -10.21 -6.66 6.77
CA ASP A 88 -11.35 -7.58 6.66
C ASP A 88 -12.66 -6.78 6.45
N PRO A 89 -13.28 -6.82 5.26
CA PRO A 89 -14.50 -6.08 4.98
C PRO A 89 -15.68 -6.47 5.89
N ARG A 90 -15.66 -7.67 6.47
CA ARG A 90 -16.70 -8.14 7.41
C ARG A 90 -16.69 -7.40 8.75
N ARG A 91 -15.59 -6.70 9.06
CA ARG A 91 -15.44 -5.90 10.30
C ARG A 91 -15.88 -4.45 10.15
N VAL A 92 -16.36 -4.07 8.98
CA VAL A 92 -16.93 -2.73 8.75
C VAL A 92 -18.40 -2.75 9.18
N GLU A 93 -18.71 -1.98 10.21
CA GLU A 93 -20.07 -1.87 10.76
C GLU A 93 -20.50 -0.41 10.84
N PRO A 94 -21.64 -0.08 10.27
CA PRO A 94 -22.50 -0.95 9.44
C PRO A 94 -21.83 -1.25 8.09
N SER A 95 -22.18 -2.38 7.47
CA SER A 95 -21.65 -2.76 6.16
C SER A 95 -22.02 -1.78 5.03
N SER A 96 -23.05 -0.96 5.22
CA SER A 96 -23.43 0.14 4.36
C SER A 96 -22.37 1.24 4.24
N ASP A 97 -21.39 1.30 5.18
CA ASP A 97 -20.27 2.23 5.14
C ASP A 97 -19.20 1.80 4.11
N LEU A 98 -19.26 0.55 3.61
CA LEU A 98 -18.38 0.10 2.54
C LEU A 98 -18.80 0.71 1.21
N ALA A 99 -17.89 1.47 0.60
CA ALA A 99 -18.08 2.01 -0.73
C ALA A 99 -17.78 0.95 -1.81
N ASP A 100 -18.63 0.91 -2.84
CA ASP A 100 -18.32 0.14 -4.03
C ASP A 100 -17.14 0.74 -4.79
N GLY A 101 -16.26 -0.11 -5.29
CA GLY A 101 -15.21 0.29 -6.21
C GLY A 101 -15.68 0.23 -7.66
N TYR A 102 -15.22 1.15 -8.48
CA TYR A 102 -15.52 1.18 -9.91
C TYR A 102 -14.24 1.36 -10.73
N SER A 103 -14.04 0.53 -11.74
CA SER A 103 -12.95 0.73 -12.70
C SER A 103 -13.51 1.00 -14.11
N VAL A 104 -13.00 2.04 -14.75
CA VAL A 104 -13.28 2.33 -16.15
C VAL A 104 -12.46 1.39 -17.01
N ARG A 105 -13.14 0.75 -17.99
CA ARG A 105 -12.49 -0.09 -19.00
C ARG A 105 -12.57 0.61 -20.35
N PRO A 106 -11.48 0.61 -21.13
CA PRO A 106 -11.51 1.23 -22.46
C PRO A 106 -12.42 0.48 -23.43
N PHE A 107 -12.71 -0.80 -23.15
CA PHE A 107 -13.56 -1.68 -23.97
C PHE A 107 -14.57 -2.39 -23.06
N LEU A 108 -15.68 -2.81 -23.60
CA LEU A 108 -16.91 -3.42 -23.06
C LEU A 108 -16.79 -4.27 -21.77
N PRO A 109 -17.72 -4.15 -20.82
CA PRO A 109 -18.54 -2.98 -20.53
C PRO A 109 -17.66 -1.86 -19.97
N PRO A 110 -18.02 -0.58 -20.19
CA PRO A 110 -17.14 0.54 -19.87
C PRO A 110 -16.84 0.70 -18.38
N LEU A 111 -17.67 0.12 -17.52
CA LEU A 111 -17.52 0.21 -16.06
C LEU A 111 -17.63 -1.18 -15.43
N ARG A 112 -16.64 -1.51 -14.60
CA ARG A 112 -16.69 -2.68 -13.72
C ARG A 112 -16.93 -2.23 -12.28
N ARG A 113 -17.99 -2.74 -11.65
CA ARG A 113 -18.28 -2.57 -10.23
C ARG A 113 -17.62 -3.67 -9.41
N TYR A 114 -17.02 -3.29 -8.31
CA TYR A 114 -16.57 -4.17 -7.24
C TYR A 114 -17.54 -4.01 -6.07
N ASP A 115 -18.41 -4.98 -5.90
CA ASP A 115 -19.52 -4.96 -4.96
C ASP A 115 -19.02 -5.18 -3.51
N ALA A 116 -19.07 -4.14 -2.71
CA ALA A 116 -18.60 -4.15 -1.34
C ALA A 116 -19.44 -5.08 -0.45
N ALA A 117 -20.76 -5.13 -0.67
CA ALA A 117 -21.64 -5.99 0.10
C ALA A 117 -21.33 -7.48 -0.14
N LYS A 118 -20.99 -7.87 -1.37
CA LYS A 118 -20.54 -9.24 -1.67
C LYS A 118 -19.22 -9.59 -1.00
N LEU A 119 -18.32 -8.62 -0.86
CA LEU A 119 -17.06 -8.84 -0.12
C LEU A 119 -17.31 -9.06 1.36
N ALA A 120 -18.19 -8.25 1.98
CA ALA A 120 -18.57 -8.37 3.39
C ALA A 120 -19.36 -9.65 3.69
N ALA A 121 -20.13 -10.17 2.74
CA ALA A 121 -20.93 -11.37 2.89
C ALA A 121 -20.15 -12.69 2.74
N ARG A 122 -18.86 -12.66 2.42
CA ARG A 122 -18.04 -13.88 2.31
C ARG A 122 -17.94 -14.57 3.67
N PRO A 123 -18.03 -15.91 3.70
CA PRO A 123 -17.82 -16.64 4.94
C PRO A 123 -16.39 -16.44 5.45
N PRO A 124 -16.18 -16.48 6.78
CA PRO A 124 -14.83 -16.46 7.32
C PRO A 124 -14.07 -17.71 6.86
N GLU A 125 -12.87 -17.50 6.35
CA GLU A 125 -11.94 -18.59 6.07
C GLU A 125 -11.02 -18.79 7.27
N PRO A 126 -10.57 -20.03 7.54
CA PRO A 126 -9.54 -20.28 8.54
C PRO A 126 -8.29 -19.44 8.23
N PHE A 127 -7.67 -18.89 9.27
CA PHE A 127 -6.43 -18.16 9.14
C PHE A 127 -5.32 -19.08 8.61
N ASP A 128 -4.79 -18.74 7.44
CA ASP A 128 -3.67 -19.44 6.80
C ASP A 128 -2.73 -18.42 6.14
N PRO A 129 -1.60 -18.09 6.78
CA PRO A 129 -0.65 -17.12 6.27
C PRO A 129 -0.13 -17.46 4.87
N ASP A 130 -0.01 -18.74 4.54
CA ASP A 130 0.47 -19.18 3.23
C ASP A 130 -0.55 -18.96 2.12
N ARG A 131 -1.83 -18.80 2.44
CA ARG A 131 -2.90 -18.59 1.45
C ARG A 131 -3.38 -17.14 1.36
N ASP A 132 -3.39 -16.41 2.49
CA ASP A 132 -3.84 -15.01 2.52
C ASP A 132 -2.68 -14.00 2.50
N TYR A 133 -1.55 -14.40 1.91
CA TYR A 133 -0.30 -13.62 1.88
C TYR A 133 -0.44 -12.24 1.21
N LEU A 134 -1.45 -12.01 0.38
CA LEU A 134 -1.65 -10.70 -0.29
C LEU A 134 -2.35 -9.65 0.57
N ILE A 135 -2.76 -9.98 1.79
CA ILE A 135 -3.46 -9.04 2.67
C ILE A 135 -2.63 -7.76 2.92
N ALA A 136 -1.33 -7.91 3.12
CA ALA A 136 -0.42 -6.79 3.39
C ALA A 136 -0.08 -5.96 2.14
N ALA A 137 -0.20 -6.53 0.95
CA ALA A 137 0.08 -5.83 -0.31
C ALA A 137 -1.03 -4.87 -0.73
N GLY A 138 -2.24 -5.03 -0.16
CA GLY A 138 -3.41 -4.21 -0.46
C GLY A 138 -4.54 -4.49 0.53
N ARG A 139 -5.77 -4.28 0.15
CA ARG A 139 -7.01 -4.55 0.91
C ARG A 139 -7.25 -3.68 2.15
N LEU A 140 -6.39 -2.70 2.48
CA LEU A 140 -6.68 -1.80 3.59
C LEU A 140 -7.97 -1.00 3.31
N ILE A 141 -8.92 -1.10 4.21
CA ILE A 141 -10.18 -0.39 4.20
C ILE A 141 -10.13 0.67 5.29
N LEU A 142 -10.34 1.91 4.92
CA LEU A 142 -10.36 3.05 5.82
C LEU A 142 -11.19 4.19 5.23
N ASP A 143 -11.57 5.14 6.05
CA ASP A 143 -12.18 6.40 5.63
C ASP A 143 -11.13 7.53 5.48
N SER A 144 -11.54 8.69 4.98
CA SER A 144 -10.67 9.86 4.81
C SER A 144 -10.09 10.38 6.13
N ARG A 145 -10.83 10.26 7.22
CA ARG A 145 -10.37 10.65 8.56
C ARG A 145 -9.23 9.74 9.03
N ALA A 146 -9.39 8.43 8.87
CA ALA A 146 -8.35 7.46 9.18
C ALA A 146 -7.09 7.69 8.32
N MET A 147 -7.27 7.99 7.02
CA MET A 147 -6.17 8.36 6.13
C MET A 147 -5.43 9.60 6.64
N ALA A 148 -6.13 10.63 7.09
CA ALA A 148 -5.51 11.83 7.66
C ALA A 148 -4.66 11.53 8.91
N HIS A 149 -5.08 10.58 9.76
CA HIS A 149 -4.26 10.14 10.90
C HIS A 149 -2.99 9.40 10.46
N LEU A 150 -3.05 8.58 9.41
CA LEU A 150 -1.86 7.95 8.84
C LEU A 150 -0.90 8.98 8.22
N ILE A 151 -1.42 10.01 7.57
CA ILE A 151 -0.62 11.14 7.09
C ILE A 151 0.07 11.85 8.26
N ARG A 152 -0.66 12.14 9.33
CA ARG A 152 -0.08 12.74 10.53
C ARG A 152 1.01 11.89 11.15
N LEU A 153 0.84 10.56 11.21
CA LEU A 153 1.89 9.64 11.66
C LEU A 153 3.13 9.77 10.78
N LEU A 154 2.98 9.77 9.46
CA LEU A 154 4.09 9.94 8.53
C LEU A 154 4.71 11.34 8.59
N ALA A 155 3.97 12.37 8.95
CA ALA A 155 4.46 13.75 9.10
C ALA A 155 5.00 14.05 10.49
N SER A 156 4.67 13.26 11.54
CA SER A 156 5.00 13.53 12.93
C SER A 156 6.51 13.49 13.19
N GLU A 157 6.97 14.21 14.19
CA GLU A 157 8.38 14.19 14.63
C GLU A 157 8.65 13.02 15.59
N ASP A 158 7.66 12.64 16.39
CA ASP A 158 7.77 11.69 17.50
C ASP A 158 7.24 10.29 17.22
N GLY A 159 6.66 10.06 16.02
CA GLY A 159 6.04 8.79 15.66
C GLY A 159 4.73 8.51 16.40
N MET A 160 4.14 9.52 17.04
CA MET A 160 2.85 9.50 17.76
C MET A 160 2.75 8.34 18.80
N GLY A 161 3.88 7.90 19.35
CA GLY A 161 3.95 6.73 20.25
C GLY A 161 3.70 5.37 19.56
N ILE A 162 3.51 5.35 18.24
CA ILE A 162 3.27 4.15 17.43
C ILE A 162 4.59 3.59 16.89
N LEU A 163 5.40 4.46 16.29
CA LEU A 163 6.71 4.11 15.75
C LEU A 163 7.82 4.78 16.56
N PRO A 164 8.83 4.04 17.01
CA PRO A 164 10.03 4.65 17.54
C PRO A 164 10.62 5.63 16.53
N VAL A 165 11.03 6.82 16.98
CA VAL A 165 11.57 7.90 16.12
C VAL A 165 12.67 7.41 15.20
N LYS A 166 13.56 6.55 15.71
CA LYS A 166 14.63 5.93 14.92
C LYS A 166 14.09 5.13 13.72
N LEU A 167 13.02 4.37 13.91
CA LEU A 167 12.41 3.59 12.84
C LEU A 167 11.62 4.48 11.86
N LEU A 168 10.93 5.49 12.37
CA LEU A 168 10.24 6.46 11.55
C LEU A 168 11.21 7.23 10.64
N ASN A 169 12.34 7.67 11.19
CA ASN A 169 13.41 8.32 10.43
C ASN A 169 14.02 7.37 9.38
N LEU A 170 14.28 6.13 9.76
CA LEU A 170 14.77 5.12 8.82
C LEU A 170 13.77 4.89 7.66
N MET A 171 12.48 4.85 7.96
CA MET A 171 11.41 4.71 6.97
C MET A 171 11.39 5.89 5.98
N ARG A 172 11.65 7.11 6.46
CA ARG A 172 11.67 8.35 5.69
C ARG A 172 13.03 8.69 5.07
N THR A 173 14.04 7.87 5.24
CA THR A 173 15.36 8.08 4.64
C THR A 173 15.44 7.29 3.35
N PRO A 174 15.88 7.90 2.23
CA PRO A 174 16.16 7.16 1.01
C PRO A 174 17.14 6.03 1.30
N GLN A 175 16.77 4.81 0.91
CA GLN A 175 17.59 3.63 1.07
C GLN A 175 18.40 3.44 -0.22
N ASP A 176 19.36 4.28 -0.37
CA ASP A 176 20.41 4.38 -1.40
C ASP A 176 20.28 3.75 -2.78
N GLY A 177 20.55 4.60 -3.80
CA GLY A 177 21.20 4.32 -5.09
C GLY A 177 20.53 3.35 -6.06
N LEU A 178 19.71 2.48 -5.57
CA LEU A 178 19.04 1.43 -6.33
C LEU A 178 17.66 1.87 -6.87
N GLY A 179 17.24 3.05 -6.53
CA GLY A 179 16.08 3.67 -7.12
C GLY A 179 16.37 4.09 -8.54
N GLY A 180 16.61 3.14 -9.40
CA GLY A 180 16.53 3.43 -10.82
C GLY A 180 15.22 4.14 -11.04
N ILE A 181 15.29 5.29 -11.72
CA ILE A 181 14.19 5.92 -12.39
C ILE A 181 13.51 7.06 -11.63
N ALA A 182 13.65 8.24 -12.17
CA ALA A 182 12.72 9.38 -12.17
C ALA A 182 12.17 9.87 -10.80
N HIS A 183 12.35 9.11 -9.75
CA HIS A 183 11.86 9.40 -8.40
C HIS A 183 13.04 9.29 -7.45
N ALA A 184 13.24 10.29 -6.65
CA ALA A 184 14.40 10.48 -5.80
C ALA A 184 14.56 9.47 -4.66
N GLY A 185 14.32 8.21 -4.94
CA GLY A 185 14.57 7.13 -4.01
C GLY A 185 13.31 6.54 -3.36
N ARG A 186 13.53 5.47 -2.61
CA ARG A 186 12.53 4.85 -1.76
C ARG A 186 13.04 4.67 -0.35
N GLY A 187 12.20 4.97 0.61
CA GLY A 187 12.39 4.58 2.00
C GLY A 187 11.86 3.17 2.25
N LEU A 188 11.56 2.84 3.50
CA LEU A 188 10.95 1.56 3.82
C LEU A 188 9.45 1.61 3.46
N ASN A 189 9.11 1.08 2.31
CA ASN A 189 7.75 1.04 1.73
C ASN A 189 7.10 2.42 1.51
N VAL A 190 7.89 3.47 1.35
CA VAL A 190 7.44 4.81 0.95
C VAL A 190 8.23 5.31 -0.25
N ALA A 191 7.55 6.01 -1.16
CA ALA A 191 8.16 6.69 -2.30
C ALA A 191 8.43 8.14 -1.95
N PHE A 192 9.54 8.69 -2.43
CA PHE A 192 9.87 10.12 -2.34
C PHE A 192 9.53 10.82 -3.64
N LEU A 193 8.93 12.00 -3.54
CA LEU A 193 8.55 12.84 -4.67
C LEU A 193 9.08 14.28 -4.46
N PRO A 194 10.41 14.46 -4.36
CA PRO A 194 10.99 15.77 -4.12
C PRO A 194 10.74 16.70 -5.31
N GLY A 195 10.30 17.92 -5.03
CA GLY A 195 10.05 18.93 -6.06
C GLY A 195 8.86 18.64 -7.00
N VAL A 196 8.11 17.57 -6.77
CA VAL A 196 6.94 17.22 -7.59
C VAL A 196 5.73 18.07 -7.21
N PHE A 197 5.57 18.36 -5.93
CA PHE A 197 4.48 19.19 -5.40
C PHE A 197 5.01 20.45 -4.73
N PRO A 198 4.18 21.52 -4.62
CA PRO A 198 4.52 22.70 -3.84
C PRO A 198 4.94 22.32 -2.40
N GLY A 199 6.02 22.94 -1.90
CA GLY A 199 6.60 22.62 -0.59
C GLY A 199 7.80 21.67 -0.66
N GLY A 200 7.92 20.85 -1.68
CA GLY A 200 9.16 20.17 -2.09
C GLY A 200 9.46 18.79 -1.49
N GLY A 201 8.85 18.38 -0.38
CA GLY A 201 9.29 17.23 0.41
C GLY A 201 8.29 16.07 0.54
N ALA A 202 7.44 15.80 -0.44
CA ALA A 202 6.41 14.78 -0.32
C ALA A 202 6.97 13.34 -0.32
N LEU A 203 6.53 12.52 0.65
CA LEU A 203 6.78 11.09 0.72
C LEU A 203 5.50 10.33 1.07
N GLY A 204 5.33 9.14 0.51
CA GLY A 204 4.11 8.38 0.72
C GLY A 204 3.96 7.20 -0.23
N HIS A 205 2.73 6.84 -0.52
CA HIS A 205 2.43 5.71 -1.41
C HIS A 205 1.14 5.93 -2.20
N GLN A 206 1.06 5.30 -3.39
CA GLN A 206 -0.16 5.17 -4.17
C GLN A 206 -0.68 3.73 -4.09
N GLY A 207 -2.00 3.57 -4.01
CA GLY A 207 -2.68 2.29 -4.14
C GLY A 207 -3.66 2.31 -5.30
N VAL A 208 -3.61 1.27 -6.14
CA VAL A 208 -4.56 1.10 -7.24
C VAL A 208 -5.07 -0.34 -7.24
N ALA A 209 -6.28 -0.53 -6.76
CA ALA A 209 -6.91 -1.85 -6.71
C ALA A 209 -8.43 -1.73 -6.63
N TYR A 210 -9.13 -2.75 -7.08
CA TYR A 210 -10.59 -2.89 -6.92
C TYR A 210 -11.41 -1.68 -7.38
N GLY A 211 -10.92 -0.97 -8.40
CA GLY A 211 -11.59 0.24 -8.91
C GLY A 211 -11.33 1.50 -8.08
N MET A 212 -10.50 1.42 -7.07
CA MET A 212 -10.05 2.55 -6.27
C MET A 212 -8.66 3.00 -6.70
N CYS A 213 -8.43 4.30 -6.67
CA CYS A 213 -7.11 4.91 -6.76
C CYS A 213 -6.95 5.81 -5.52
N SER A 214 -5.96 5.52 -4.71
CA SER A 214 -5.75 6.19 -3.42
C SER A 214 -4.30 6.62 -3.30
N GLU A 215 -4.07 7.83 -2.88
CA GLU A 215 -2.75 8.38 -2.60
C GLU A 215 -2.71 8.95 -1.19
N LEU A 216 -1.60 8.70 -0.53
CA LEU A 216 -1.30 9.24 0.80
C LEU A 216 0.13 9.77 0.75
N PHE A 217 0.29 11.09 0.82
CA PHE A 217 1.60 11.73 0.84
C PHE A 217 1.69 12.76 1.97
N ALA A 218 2.79 12.66 2.71
CA ALA A 218 3.14 13.55 3.80
C ALA A 218 4.35 14.41 3.42
N ASP A 219 4.43 15.60 3.97
CA ASP A 219 5.62 16.45 3.99
C ASP A 219 6.08 16.62 5.44
N PRO A 220 7.03 15.81 5.91
CA PRO A 220 7.50 15.87 7.30
C PRO A 220 8.19 17.18 7.67
N LEU A 221 8.77 17.90 6.70
CA LEU A 221 9.43 19.18 6.96
C LEU A 221 8.40 20.27 7.32
N ARG A 222 7.20 20.15 6.81
CA ARG A 222 6.09 21.08 7.04
C ARG A 222 5.06 20.55 8.04
N GLY A 223 5.19 19.29 8.47
CA GLY A 223 4.25 18.63 9.38
C GLY A 223 2.84 18.46 8.78
N CYS A 224 2.71 18.41 7.46
CA CYS A 224 1.44 18.34 6.76
C CYS A 224 1.42 17.22 5.71
N GLY A 225 0.30 17.10 4.98
CA GLY A 225 0.19 16.20 3.86
C GLY A 225 -1.19 16.14 3.27
N VAL A 226 -1.33 15.41 2.17
CA VAL A 226 -2.56 15.29 1.39
C VAL A 226 -2.88 13.83 1.17
N GLY A 227 -4.15 13.47 1.35
CA GLY A 227 -4.69 12.16 1.02
C GLY A 227 -5.80 12.27 -0.01
N VAL A 228 -5.81 11.37 -0.96
CA VAL A 228 -6.80 11.31 -2.04
C VAL A 228 -7.37 9.90 -2.11
N MET A 229 -8.67 9.78 -2.23
CA MET A 229 -9.36 8.52 -2.54
C MET A 229 -10.35 8.77 -3.65
N THR A 230 -10.20 8.05 -4.76
CA THR A 230 -11.11 8.14 -5.91
C THR A 230 -11.58 6.77 -6.35
N SER A 231 -12.77 6.70 -6.92
CA SER A 231 -13.34 5.50 -7.51
C SER A 231 -13.91 5.84 -8.88
N GLY A 232 -13.82 4.92 -9.83
CA GLY A 232 -14.33 5.12 -11.19
C GLY A 232 -13.49 6.04 -12.07
N ALA A 233 -12.30 6.43 -11.63
CA ALA A 233 -11.41 7.25 -12.43
C ALA A 233 -10.77 6.48 -13.58
N HIS A 234 -10.52 7.18 -14.69
CA HIS A 234 -9.70 6.65 -15.77
C HIS A 234 -8.24 6.55 -15.29
N LEU A 235 -7.67 5.35 -15.37
CA LEU A 235 -6.32 5.07 -14.87
C LEU A 235 -5.23 5.50 -15.87
N ALA A 236 -5.31 6.73 -16.37
CA ALA A 236 -4.23 7.32 -17.14
C ALA A 236 -3.06 7.66 -16.20
N LYS A 237 -1.85 7.33 -16.61
CA LYS A 237 -0.64 7.64 -15.85
C LYS A 237 -0.15 9.05 -16.18
N THR A 238 0.19 9.80 -15.13
CA THR A 238 1.11 10.93 -15.20
C THR A 238 2.26 10.54 -14.29
N PRO A 239 3.37 10.00 -14.85
CA PRO A 239 4.45 9.54 -13.98
C PRO A 239 4.85 10.63 -12.98
N PRO A 240 5.02 10.28 -11.70
CA PRO A 240 5.09 8.92 -11.16
C PRO A 240 3.76 8.29 -10.70
N LEU A 241 2.65 9.00 -10.77
CA LEU A 241 1.37 8.59 -10.21
C LEU A 241 0.29 8.42 -11.29
N MET A 242 -0.90 7.98 -10.89
CA MET A 242 -2.08 8.10 -11.73
C MET A 242 -2.50 9.57 -11.83
N ARG A 243 -2.92 10.01 -13.01
CA ARG A 243 -3.20 11.42 -13.29
C ARG A 243 -4.20 12.04 -12.32
N VAL A 244 -5.31 11.35 -12.05
CA VAL A 244 -6.34 11.85 -11.14
C VAL A 244 -5.78 12.13 -9.75
N GLY A 245 -4.98 11.22 -9.20
CA GLY A 245 -4.34 11.39 -7.91
C GLY A 245 -3.29 12.50 -7.94
N PHE A 246 -2.48 12.55 -9.00
CA PHE A 246 -1.47 13.60 -9.18
C PHE A 246 -2.10 14.99 -9.19
N ASP A 247 -3.15 15.21 -9.99
CA ASP A 247 -3.81 16.51 -10.12
C ASP A 247 -4.44 16.94 -8.78
N LEU A 248 -5.08 16.01 -8.06
CA LEU A 248 -5.69 16.29 -6.75
C LEU A 248 -4.65 16.51 -5.65
N LEU A 249 -3.54 15.77 -5.64
CA LEU A 249 -2.43 16.01 -4.71
C LEU A 249 -1.78 17.36 -4.96
N ALA A 250 -1.55 17.74 -6.23
CA ALA A 250 -0.99 19.04 -6.58
C ALA A 250 -1.88 20.18 -6.10
N LEU A 251 -3.19 20.07 -6.30
CA LEU A 251 -4.15 21.03 -5.75
C LEU A 251 -4.10 21.07 -4.22
N GLY A 252 -4.14 19.92 -3.55
CA GLY A 252 -4.12 19.83 -2.10
C GLY A 252 -2.85 20.45 -1.51
N PHE A 253 -1.68 20.15 -2.05
CA PHE A 253 -0.42 20.73 -1.61
C PHE A 253 -0.32 22.23 -1.89
N SER A 254 -0.94 22.74 -2.97
CA SER A 254 -1.00 24.18 -3.25
C SER A 254 -1.86 24.94 -2.25
N LEU A 255 -2.88 24.29 -1.66
CA LEU A 255 -3.71 24.90 -0.60
C LEU A 255 -3.02 24.91 0.77
N LEU A 256 -1.97 24.14 0.94
CA LEU A 256 -1.16 24.06 2.16
C LEU A 256 0.11 24.94 2.10
N SER A 257 0.41 25.53 0.92
CA SER A 257 1.62 26.33 0.68
C SER A 257 1.54 27.75 1.23
#